data_469735c1bd63b929d3a47597cd1f8532
#
_entry.id   469735c1bd63b929d3a47597cd1f8532
#
_cell.length_a   1.000
_cell.length_b   1.000
_cell.length_c   1.000
_cell.angle_alpha   90.00
_cell.angle_beta   90.00
_cell.angle_gamma   90.00
#
_symmetry.space_group_name_H-M   'P 1'
#
loop_
_entity.id
_entity.type
_entity.pdbx_description
1 polymer ?
#
loop_
_entity_poly.entity_id
_entity_poly.type
_entity_poly.pdbx_seq_one_letter_code
_entity_poly.pdbx_strand_id
1 'polypeptide(L)'
;MKIALVAHGDNPPYLKELFNGEGFELVEKECNNEKEYIDLLKDADGALVYLNPLTTKEVMEHCSNLKVISRGGVGVDSVDLEAATELGICICNTPGINTTEVADHAMAMLLSLTRKIREQDALVKKGYWADRTELVHPYRSELGRIAGNIVGIVGLGNIGKSFA
;
A
#
# COMPACT_ATOMS: atom_id res chain seq x y z
N MET A 1 12.51 24.52 -8.06
CA MET A 1 12.89 23.19 -7.59
C MET A 1 12.16 22.17 -8.44
N LYS A 2 12.85 21.10 -8.80
CA LYS A 2 12.31 20.04 -9.66
C LYS A 2 11.91 18.82 -8.82
N ILE A 3 10.68 18.41 -8.95
CA ILE A 3 10.14 17.22 -8.25
C ILE A 3 9.91 16.12 -9.27
N ALA A 4 10.51 14.98 -9.03
CA ALA A 4 10.27 13.77 -9.80
C ALA A 4 9.09 12.99 -9.21
N LEU A 5 8.15 12.60 -10.04
CA LEU A 5 7.04 11.72 -9.69
C LEU A 5 7.13 10.44 -10.52
N VAL A 6 7.32 9.32 -9.85
CA VAL A 6 7.20 8.02 -10.52
C VAL A 6 5.73 7.77 -10.82
N ALA A 7 5.37 7.71 -12.09
CA ALA A 7 4.01 7.42 -12.48
C ALA A 7 3.64 6.00 -12.08
N HIS A 8 2.52 5.84 -11.39
CA HIS A 8 2.00 4.55 -10.95
C HIS A 8 0.49 4.54 -11.20
N GLY A 9 0.10 4.05 -12.38
CA GLY A 9 -1.29 4.08 -12.81
C GLY A 9 -1.83 5.51 -12.92
N ASP A 10 -3.04 5.72 -12.45
CA ASP A 10 -3.71 7.03 -12.48
C ASP A 10 -3.28 7.90 -11.30
N ASN A 11 -2.15 8.57 -11.39
CA ASN A 11 -1.82 9.62 -10.43
C ASN A 11 -2.89 10.72 -10.47
N PRO A 12 -3.34 11.19 -9.30
CA PRO A 12 -4.40 12.20 -9.26
C PRO A 12 -3.99 13.47 -10.03
N PRO A 13 -4.81 13.98 -10.97
CA PRO A 13 -4.46 15.11 -11.82
C PRO A 13 -4.19 16.40 -11.03
N TYR A 14 -4.77 16.53 -9.82
CA TYR A 14 -4.53 17.68 -8.95
C TYR A 14 -3.07 17.80 -8.46
N LEU A 15 -2.27 16.72 -8.51
CA LEU A 15 -0.87 16.78 -8.09
C LEU A 15 -0.07 17.80 -8.91
N LYS A 16 -0.29 17.84 -10.23
CA LYS A 16 0.38 18.82 -11.10
C LYS A 16 0.01 20.24 -10.74
N GLU A 17 -1.26 20.48 -10.48
CA GLU A 17 -1.75 21.81 -10.09
C GLU A 17 -1.19 22.23 -8.74
N LEU A 18 -1.15 21.30 -7.76
CA LEU A 18 -0.61 21.52 -6.42
C LEU A 18 0.87 21.94 -6.49
N PHE A 19 1.71 21.15 -7.16
CA PHE A 19 3.14 21.44 -7.24
C PHE A 19 3.43 22.70 -8.04
N ASN A 20 2.77 22.91 -9.18
CA ASN A 20 2.95 24.11 -9.99
C ASN A 20 2.47 25.38 -9.25
N GLY A 21 1.39 25.30 -8.48
CA GLY A 21 0.89 26.40 -7.66
C GLY A 21 1.89 26.86 -6.59
N GLU A 22 2.71 25.94 -6.09
CA GLU A 22 3.77 26.21 -5.12
C GLU A 22 5.13 26.56 -5.79
N GLY A 23 5.17 26.70 -7.10
CA GLY A 23 6.38 27.06 -7.86
C GLY A 23 7.37 25.92 -8.06
N PHE A 24 6.92 24.67 -7.95
CA PHE A 24 7.71 23.49 -8.28
C PHE A 24 7.46 23.04 -9.71
N GLU A 25 8.50 22.57 -10.38
CA GLU A 25 8.39 21.85 -11.65
C GLU A 25 8.16 20.36 -11.35
N LEU A 26 6.98 19.83 -11.64
CA LEU A 26 6.69 18.39 -11.51
C LEU A 26 6.98 17.67 -12.82
N VAL A 27 7.90 16.71 -12.78
CA VAL A 27 8.21 15.81 -13.89
C VAL A 27 7.71 14.41 -13.53
N GLU A 28 6.71 13.95 -14.27
CA GLU A 28 6.10 12.63 -14.09
C GLU A 28 6.51 11.71 -15.22
N LYS A 29 6.95 10.51 -14.87
CA LYS A 29 7.33 9.47 -15.83
C LYS A 29 7.09 8.08 -15.26
N GLU A 30 6.58 7.17 -16.09
CA GLU A 30 6.57 5.75 -15.80
C GLU A 30 7.99 5.18 -15.99
N CYS A 31 8.44 4.38 -15.02
CA CYS A 31 9.77 3.78 -15.04
C CYS A 31 9.64 2.26 -14.99
N ASN A 32 10.08 1.60 -16.06
CA ASN A 32 10.00 0.15 -16.21
C ASN A 32 11.31 -0.57 -15.81
N ASN A 33 12.38 0.18 -15.60
CA ASN A 33 13.70 -0.32 -15.20
C ASN A 33 14.46 0.75 -14.42
N GLU A 34 15.56 0.32 -13.81
CA GLU A 34 16.40 1.16 -12.96
C GLU A 34 17.04 2.33 -13.72
N LYS A 35 17.45 2.12 -14.97
CA LYS A 35 18.03 3.20 -15.78
C LYS A 35 17.04 4.33 -16.03
N GLU A 36 15.80 4.01 -16.38
CA GLU A 36 14.74 5.01 -16.56
C GLU A 36 14.41 5.73 -15.26
N TYR A 37 14.52 5.02 -14.14
CA TYR A 37 14.31 5.58 -12.82
C TYR A 37 15.44 6.56 -12.44
N ILE A 38 16.70 6.19 -12.64
CA ILE A 38 17.85 7.09 -12.46
C ILE A 38 17.72 8.31 -13.38
N ASP A 39 17.36 8.11 -14.64
CA ASP A 39 17.18 9.22 -15.60
C ASP A 39 16.07 10.20 -15.17
N LEU A 40 15.04 9.73 -14.48
CA LEU A 40 13.99 10.59 -13.92
C LEU A 40 14.49 11.39 -12.71
N LEU A 41 15.26 10.73 -11.81
CA LEU A 41 15.65 11.30 -10.51
C LEU A 41 16.91 12.16 -10.55
N LYS A 42 17.84 11.92 -11.47
CA LYS A 42 19.21 12.49 -11.45
C LYS A 42 19.29 14.00 -11.34
N ASP A 43 18.30 14.72 -11.89
CA ASP A 43 18.25 16.19 -11.88
C ASP A 43 17.17 16.72 -10.92
N ALA A 44 16.55 15.86 -10.11
CA ALA A 44 15.49 16.25 -9.20
C ALA A 44 16.02 16.71 -7.86
N ASP A 45 15.37 17.70 -7.26
CA ASP A 45 15.61 18.14 -5.89
C ASP A 45 14.83 17.31 -4.87
N GLY A 46 13.69 16.75 -5.28
CA GLY A 46 12.83 15.89 -4.48
C GLY A 46 12.14 14.83 -5.34
N ALA A 47 11.71 13.75 -4.71
CA ALA A 47 11.01 12.66 -5.40
C ALA A 47 9.78 12.19 -4.62
N LEU A 48 8.70 11.89 -5.35
CA LEU A 48 7.57 11.13 -4.84
C LEU A 48 7.62 9.74 -5.48
N VAL A 49 7.78 8.73 -4.63
CA VAL A 49 8.02 7.34 -5.04
C VAL A 49 7.01 6.38 -4.41
N TYR A 50 6.88 5.19 -5.00
CA TYR A 50 6.00 4.13 -4.51
C TYR A 50 6.79 2.86 -4.19
N LEU A 51 6.18 1.67 -4.35
CA LEU A 51 6.82 0.38 -4.05
C LEU A 51 7.88 -0.01 -5.10
N ASN A 52 7.65 0.37 -6.34
CA ASN A 52 8.55 0.05 -7.45
C ASN A 52 8.72 1.28 -8.36
N PRO A 53 9.90 1.47 -8.97
CA PRO A 53 11.14 0.71 -8.73
C PRO A 53 11.71 0.89 -7.32
N LEU A 54 12.59 -0.01 -6.86
CA LEU A 54 13.29 0.13 -5.58
C LEU A 54 14.25 1.31 -5.62
N THR A 55 14.28 2.09 -4.54
CA THR A 55 15.21 3.21 -4.39
C THR A 55 16.44 2.73 -3.64
N THR A 56 17.33 2.12 -4.39
CA THR A 56 18.58 1.52 -3.89
C THR A 56 19.67 2.56 -3.68
N LYS A 57 20.76 2.18 -3.02
CA LYS A 57 21.98 2.99 -2.90
C LYS A 57 22.48 3.45 -4.27
N GLU A 58 22.55 2.54 -5.24
CA GLU A 58 23.01 2.84 -6.60
C GLU A 58 22.17 3.91 -7.27
N VAL A 59 20.84 3.84 -7.14
CA VAL A 59 19.94 4.87 -7.66
C VAL A 59 20.23 6.22 -7.02
N MET A 60 20.34 6.29 -5.70
CA MET A 60 20.56 7.55 -4.97
C MET A 60 21.93 8.17 -5.24
N GLU A 61 22.98 7.38 -5.42
CA GLU A 61 24.32 7.86 -5.75
C GLU A 61 24.39 8.61 -7.09
N HIS A 62 23.48 8.30 -8.03
CA HIS A 62 23.36 9.01 -9.30
C HIS A 62 22.55 10.32 -9.21
N CYS A 63 22.01 10.66 -8.04
CA CYS A 63 21.07 11.76 -7.84
C CYS A 63 21.63 12.85 -6.94
N SER A 64 22.68 13.53 -7.37
CA SER A 64 23.47 14.50 -6.55
C SER A 64 22.67 15.69 -6.01
N ASN A 65 21.54 16.05 -6.62
CA ASN A 65 20.69 17.17 -6.20
C ASN A 65 19.55 16.73 -5.26
N LEU A 66 19.33 15.41 -5.11
CA LEU A 66 18.19 14.87 -4.39
C LEU A 66 18.34 15.08 -2.89
N LYS A 67 17.38 15.79 -2.29
CA LYS A 67 17.38 16.18 -0.87
C LYS A 67 16.31 15.44 -0.07
N VAL A 68 15.22 15.07 -0.73
CA VAL A 68 14.07 14.45 -0.09
C VAL A 68 13.40 13.44 -0.98
N ILE A 69 13.05 12.31 -0.40
CA ILE A 69 12.20 11.28 -1.03
C ILE A 69 10.96 11.11 -0.17
N SER A 70 9.79 11.35 -0.73
CA SER A 70 8.50 11.04 -0.11
C SER A 70 7.96 9.73 -0.67
N ARG A 71 7.83 8.74 0.19
CA ARG A 71 7.22 7.45 -0.16
C ARG A 71 5.70 7.52 0.02
N GLY A 72 4.94 7.35 -1.05
CA GLY A 72 3.48 7.32 -1.03
C GLY A 72 2.94 6.05 -0.37
N GLY A 73 3.00 5.99 0.96
CA GLY A 73 2.50 4.90 1.77
C GLY A 73 3.20 4.77 3.13
N VAL A 74 2.80 3.80 3.94
CA VAL A 74 3.27 3.64 5.32
C VAL A 74 4.66 3.00 5.41
N GLY A 75 4.89 1.89 4.68
CA GLY A 75 6.15 1.16 4.70
C GLY A 75 7.25 1.90 3.94
N VAL A 76 8.50 1.66 4.27
CA VAL A 76 9.68 2.25 3.63
C VAL A 76 10.64 1.19 3.08
N ASP A 77 10.21 -0.05 3.03
CA ASP A 77 11.02 -1.21 2.62
C ASP A 77 11.53 -1.12 1.18
N SER A 78 10.93 -0.24 0.36
CA SER A 78 11.35 0.03 -1.02
C SER A 78 12.47 1.07 -1.13
N VAL A 79 12.94 1.62 -0.01
CA VAL A 79 14.00 2.64 0.04
C VAL A 79 15.12 2.17 0.95
N ASP A 80 16.34 2.26 0.49
CA ASP A 80 17.55 2.00 1.30
C ASP A 80 17.77 3.16 2.26
N LEU A 81 17.31 3.00 3.51
CA LEU A 81 17.37 4.04 4.54
C LEU A 81 18.81 4.30 5.02
N GLU A 82 19.67 3.28 5.00
CA GLU A 82 21.07 3.41 5.41
C GLU A 82 21.82 4.28 4.39
N ALA A 83 21.67 3.95 3.12
CA ALA A 83 22.25 4.74 2.04
C ALA A 83 21.68 6.18 1.99
N ALA A 84 20.37 6.36 2.20
CA ALA A 84 19.77 7.68 2.26
C ALA A 84 20.40 8.54 3.38
N THR A 85 20.66 7.92 4.55
CA THR A 85 21.31 8.57 5.69
C THR A 85 22.76 8.98 5.35
N GLU A 86 23.51 8.06 4.73
CA GLU A 86 24.91 8.33 4.29
C GLU A 86 24.97 9.48 3.28
N LEU A 87 24.01 9.56 2.37
CA LEU A 87 23.94 10.57 1.32
C LEU A 87 23.23 11.87 1.75
N GLY A 88 22.73 11.93 2.99
CA GLY A 88 22.03 13.10 3.54
C GLY A 88 20.65 13.36 2.90
N ILE A 89 19.98 12.32 2.40
CA ILE A 89 18.65 12.40 1.78
C ILE A 89 17.60 12.14 2.85
N CYS A 90 16.66 13.08 3.02
CA CYS A 90 15.54 12.94 3.95
C CYS A 90 14.47 12.00 3.37
N ILE A 91 14.06 10.99 4.14
CA ILE A 91 12.98 10.08 3.75
C ILE A 91 11.71 10.40 4.52
N CYS A 92 10.62 10.61 3.81
CA CYS A 92 9.28 10.83 4.34
C CYS A 92 8.34 9.69 3.93
N ASN A 93 7.36 9.40 4.77
CA ASN A 93 6.29 8.45 4.49
C ASN A 93 4.94 9.01 4.98
N THR A 94 3.85 8.24 4.80
CA THR A 94 2.49 8.63 5.20
C THR A 94 1.95 7.69 6.30
N PRO A 95 2.45 7.80 7.56
CA PRO A 95 2.06 6.89 8.62
C PRO A 95 0.59 7.07 9.01
N GLY A 96 -0.12 5.96 9.23
CA GLY A 96 -1.48 5.95 9.77
C GLY A 96 -2.61 6.26 8.80
N ILE A 97 -2.32 6.59 7.55
CA ILE A 97 -3.34 7.02 6.57
C ILE A 97 -4.41 5.96 6.28
N ASN A 98 -4.07 4.68 6.40
CA ASN A 98 -4.94 3.54 6.10
C ASN A 98 -5.11 2.58 7.27
N THR A 99 -4.96 3.07 8.49
CA THR A 99 -5.03 2.24 9.71
C THR A 99 -6.37 1.54 9.85
N THR A 100 -7.47 2.25 9.64
CA THR A 100 -8.84 1.73 9.74
C THR A 100 -9.14 0.76 8.61
N GLU A 101 -8.75 1.07 7.39
CA GLU A 101 -8.97 0.22 6.22
C GLU A 101 -8.26 -1.14 6.36
N VAL A 102 -7.06 -1.15 6.91
CA VAL A 102 -6.33 -2.40 7.16
C VAL A 102 -6.99 -3.20 8.29
N ALA A 103 -7.44 -2.54 9.36
CA ALA A 103 -8.17 -3.18 10.45
C ALA A 103 -9.49 -3.77 9.96
N ASP A 104 -10.27 -3.02 9.17
CA ASP A 104 -11.52 -3.48 8.57
C ASP A 104 -11.29 -4.68 7.63
N HIS A 105 -10.23 -4.65 6.84
CA HIS A 105 -9.87 -5.77 5.98
C HIS A 105 -9.51 -7.02 6.77
N ALA A 106 -8.76 -6.88 7.86
CA ALA A 106 -8.44 -7.99 8.77
C ALA A 106 -9.72 -8.56 9.41
N MET A 107 -10.66 -7.71 9.83
CA MET A 107 -11.97 -8.14 10.34
C MET A 107 -12.78 -8.86 9.25
N ALA A 108 -12.81 -8.33 8.04
CA ALA A 108 -13.48 -8.98 6.90
C ALA A 108 -12.93 -10.37 6.62
N MET A 109 -11.61 -10.56 6.68
CA MET A 109 -10.97 -11.87 6.53
C MET A 109 -11.36 -12.82 7.68
N LEU A 110 -11.34 -12.35 8.93
CA LEU A 110 -11.77 -13.13 10.10
C LEU A 110 -13.22 -13.62 9.94
N LEU A 111 -14.12 -12.69 9.58
CA LEU A 111 -15.52 -13.00 9.34
C LEU A 111 -15.71 -13.96 8.15
N SER A 112 -14.97 -13.74 7.08
CA SER A 112 -15.01 -14.61 5.89
C SER A 112 -14.62 -16.04 6.21
N LEU A 113 -13.55 -16.23 6.99
CA LEU A 113 -13.10 -17.56 7.42
C LEU A 113 -14.08 -18.24 8.37
N THR A 114 -14.50 -17.53 9.42
CA THR A 114 -15.37 -18.10 10.46
C THR A 114 -16.79 -18.37 9.96
N ARG A 115 -17.27 -17.58 9.01
CA ARG A 115 -18.62 -17.70 8.44
C ARG A 115 -18.67 -18.41 7.09
N LYS A 116 -17.50 -18.90 6.58
CA LYS A 116 -17.42 -19.61 5.29
C LYS A 116 -18.05 -18.82 4.14
N ILE A 117 -17.83 -17.49 4.10
CA ILE A 117 -18.52 -16.59 3.15
C ILE A 117 -18.18 -16.98 1.71
N ARG A 118 -16.90 -17.25 1.43
CA ARG A 118 -16.43 -17.62 0.10
C ARG A 118 -17.06 -18.93 -0.40
N GLU A 119 -17.13 -19.93 0.45
CA GLU A 119 -17.71 -21.23 0.13
C GLU A 119 -19.22 -21.12 -0.13
N GLN A 120 -19.92 -20.32 0.69
CA GLN A 120 -21.36 -20.09 0.51
C GLN A 120 -21.63 -19.28 -0.77
N ASP A 121 -20.86 -18.23 -1.04
CA ASP A 121 -20.97 -17.45 -2.30
C ASP A 121 -20.80 -18.35 -3.53
N ALA A 122 -19.80 -19.23 -3.52
CA ALA A 122 -19.56 -20.16 -4.62
C ALA A 122 -20.73 -21.12 -4.85
N LEU A 123 -21.41 -21.56 -3.76
CA LEU A 123 -22.61 -22.40 -3.88
C LEU A 123 -23.80 -21.63 -4.43
N VAL A 124 -24.04 -20.42 -3.95
CA VAL A 124 -25.13 -19.57 -4.44
C VAL A 124 -24.97 -19.26 -5.91
N LYS A 125 -23.76 -18.94 -6.38
CA LYS A 125 -23.44 -18.72 -7.80
C LYS A 125 -23.68 -19.95 -8.67
N LYS A 126 -23.63 -21.15 -8.11
CA LYS A 126 -23.96 -22.40 -8.79
C LYS A 126 -25.47 -22.75 -8.76
N GLY A 127 -26.31 -21.87 -8.21
CA GLY A 127 -27.76 -22.07 -8.12
C GLY A 127 -28.22 -22.98 -6.98
N TYR A 128 -27.33 -23.40 -6.09
CA TYR A 128 -27.70 -24.36 -5.03
C TYR A 128 -28.65 -23.81 -3.99
N TRP A 129 -28.75 -22.50 -3.83
CA TRP A 129 -29.66 -21.89 -2.86
C TRP A 129 -31.15 -22.10 -3.22
N ALA A 130 -31.48 -21.96 -4.50
CA ALA A 130 -32.86 -22.06 -4.96
C ALA A 130 -33.38 -23.52 -5.03
N ASP A 131 -32.52 -24.44 -5.49
CA ASP A 131 -32.95 -25.79 -5.87
C ASP A 131 -32.46 -26.89 -4.94
N ARG A 132 -31.47 -26.61 -4.08
CA ARG A 132 -30.78 -27.61 -3.26
C ARG A 132 -30.35 -27.08 -1.89
N THR A 133 -31.33 -26.79 -1.05
CA THR A 133 -31.10 -26.33 0.34
C THR A 133 -30.27 -27.31 1.15
N GLU A 134 -30.29 -28.60 0.84
CA GLU A 134 -29.51 -29.64 1.49
C GLU A 134 -28.00 -29.47 1.38
N LEU A 135 -27.51 -28.84 0.28
CA LEU A 135 -26.08 -28.62 0.08
C LEU A 135 -25.51 -27.41 0.82
N VAL A 136 -26.37 -26.56 1.38
CA VAL A 136 -25.96 -25.46 2.29
C VAL A 136 -25.80 -25.99 3.72
N HIS A 137 -26.41 -27.12 4.04
CA HIS A 137 -26.34 -27.76 5.36
C HIS A 137 -24.94 -28.20 5.81
N PRO A 138 -24.05 -28.80 4.98
CA PRO A 138 -22.73 -29.22 5.43
C PRO A 138 -21.91 -28.12 6.06
N TYR A 139 -22.00 -26.89 5.50
CA TYR A 139 -21.29 -25.74 6.06
C TYR A 139 -21.90 -25.18 7.33
N ARG A 140 -23.16 -25.50 7.62
CA ARG A 140 -23.87 -25.00 8.81
C ARG A 140 -23.25 -25.53 10.12
N SER A 141 -22.77 -26.75 10.12
CA SER A 141 -22.05 -27.36 11.27
C SER A 141 -20.61 -26.83 11.40
N GLU A 142 -20.03 -26.33 10.32
CA GLU A 142 -18.68 -25.79 10.28
C GLU A 142 -18.63 -24.28 10.52
N LEU A 143 -19.78 -23.60 10.59
CA LEU A 143 -19.84 -22.17 10.81
C LEU A 143 -19.34 -21.81 12.21
N GLY A 144 -18.20 -21.14 12.27
CA GLY A 144 -17.66 -20.62 13.52
C GLY A 144 -18.53 -19.50 14.09
N ARG A 145 -18.76 -19.54 15.41
CA ARG A 145 -19.38 -18.45 16.15
C ARG A 145 -18.28 -17.61 16.79
N ILE A 146 -18.29 -16.30 16.57
CA ILE A 146 -17.29 -15.40 17.15
C ILE A 146 -17.60 -15.10 18.61
N ALA A 147 -18.88 -14.88 18.94
CA ALA A 147 -19.30 -14.58 20.30
C ALA A 147 -18.87 -15.69 21.28
N GLY A 148 -18.14 -15.30 22.32
CA GLY A 148 -17.60 -16.20 23.34
C GLY A 148 -16.24 -16.84 22.98
N ASN A 149 -15.69 -16.57 21.82
CA ASN A 149 -14.33 -16.98 21.46
C ASN A 149 -13.33 -15.85 21.73
N ILE A 150 -12.06 -16.23 21.80
CA ILE A 150 -10.95 -15.31 22.02
C ILE A 150 -10.21 -15.13 20.69
N VAL A 151 -9.98 -13.88 20.28
CA VAL A 151 -9.14 -13.54 19.14
C VAL A 151 -7.80 -13.03 19.68
N GLY A 152 -6.72 -13.71 19.29
CA GLY A 152 -5.37 -13.28 19.61
C GLY A 152 -4.87 -12.27 18.58
N ILE A 153 -4.33 -11.13 19.05
CA ILE A 153 -3.75 -10.09 18.21
C ILE A 153 -2.23 -10.06 18.44
N VAL A 154 -1.45 -10.31 17.39
CA VAL A 154 -0.01 -10.21 17.42
C VAL A 154 0.39 -8.84 16.86
N GLY A 155 0.86 -7.95 17.76
CA GLY A 155 1.16 -6.55 17.46
C GLY A 155 -0.01 -5.61 17.81
N LEU A 156 0.19 -4.78 18.84
CA LEU A 156 -0.80 -3.81 19.33
C LEU A 156 -0.39 -2.36 18.98
N GLY A 157 0.06 -2.15 17.73
CA GLY A 157 0.28 -0.83 17.14
C GLY A 157 -1.04 -0.17 16.72
N ASN A 158 -0.98 0.82 15.82
CA ASN A 158 -2.17 1.55 15.39
C ASN A 158 -3.24 0.64 14.80
N ILE A 159 -2.86 -0.27 13.90
CA ILE A 159 -3.77 -1.22 13.25
C ILE A 159 -4.34 -2.21 14.27
N GLY A 160 -3.47 -2.83 15.10
CA GLY A 160 -3.91 -3.80 16.09
C GLY A 160 -4.88 -3.21 17.14
N LYS A 161 -4.66 -1.95 17.52
CA LYS A 161 -5.59 -1.20 18.40
C LYS A 161 -6.92 -0.88 17.72
N SER A 162 -6.87 -0.56 16.42
CA SER A 162 -8.09 -0.28 15.65
C SER A 162 -8.92 -1.55 15.40
N PHE A 163 -8.25 -2.69 15.31
CA PHE A 163 -8.91 -3.98 15.14
C PHE A 163 -9.56 -4.48 16.45
N ALA A 164 -8.97 -4.18 17.64
CA ALA A 164 -9.39 -4.65 18.96
C ALA A 164 -10.69 -3.98 19.43
#